data_711807a2a18e0e7fe1f969ba801a1747
#
_entry.id   711807a2a18e0e7fe1f969ba801a1747
#
_cell.length_a   1.000
_cell.length_b   1.000
_cell.length_c   1.000
_cell.angle_alpha   90.00
_cell.angle_beta   90.00
_cell.angle_gamma   90.00
#
_symmetry.space_group_name_H-M   'P 1'
#
loop_
_entity.id
_entity.type
_entity.pdbx_description
1 polymer ?
#
loop_
_entity_poly.entity_id
_entity_poly.type
_entity_poly.pdbx_seq_one_letter_code
_entity_poly.pdbx_strand_id
1 'polypeptide(L)'
;MDKRRRVTVIVMAACVLVGVGAGLATAGQSGVRKSEGTAALTPGAYPIKTMLNTKLEVPRPKGTTTATGTFSGTLKVASKTKATLTWKLTFAHLTGPALAAHVHLGAPGKVGKVVVPLCGPCRSGRGGTKAVSAVAAAAMIAGKAYVNVHTKANPGGEIRGTVKAKASNTSGNPYANITVAVTPALVAQGKALSERYGCEACHTLNGEKSTGPTWKGLAGRNVRLTTGQVVRATDGYLISAIEQPDAEITEGYSSGIMSTAIGNIPLAQAKAIVAYIKSVK
;
A
#
# COMPACT_ATOMS: atom_id res chain seq x y z
N MET A 1 21.27 -56.18 48.05
CA MET A 1 20.65 -57.35 47.37
C MET A 1 20.08 -56.83 46.07
N ASP A 2 20.82 -56.75 45.15
CA ASP A 2 21.23 -57.34 43.88
C ASP A 2 20.10 -58.13 43.19
N LYS A 3 19.73 -57.70 41.99
CA LYS A 3 19.42 -58.58 40.86
C LYS A 3 19.31 -57.82 39.56
N ARG A 4 20.42 -57.73 38.88
CA ARG A 4 20.50 -57.45 37.42
C ARG A 4 19.82 -58.61 36.65
N ARG A 5 19.01 -58.28 35.62
CA ARG A 5 18.75 -59.25 34.53
C ARG A 5 19.04 -58.58 33.19
N ARG A 6 20.07 -59.13 32.58
CA ARG A 6 20.40 -58.97 31.16
C ARG A 6 19.48 -59.86 30.34
N VAL A 7 19.00 -59.39 29.20
CA VAL A 7 18.46 -60.30 28.17
C VAL A 7 19.04 -59.89 26.80
N THR A 8 19.47 -60.88 26.15
CA THR A 8 20.34 -61.11 25.04
C THR A 8 19.70 -60.76 23.70
N VAL A 9 20.56 -60.22 22.81
CA VAL A 9 20.37 -60.02 21.38
C VAL A 9 20.24 -61.30 20.65
N ILE A 10 19.29 -61.48 19.75
CA ILE A 10 19.29 -62.49 18.69
C ILE A 10 19.25 -61.79 17.36
N VAL A 11 20.36 -61.94 16.62
CA VAL A 11 20.52 -61.62 15.21
C VAL A 11 20.05 -62.84 14.41
N MET A 12 19.14 -62.66 13.48
CA MET A 12 18.94 -63.60 12.38
C MET A 12 19.02 -62.87 11.04
N ALA A 13 20.02 -63.28 10.29
CA ALA A 13 20.18 -62.95 8.87
C ALA A 13 19.55 -64.11 8.05
N ALA A 14 18.84 -63.75 7.00
CA ALA A 14 18.59 -64.60 5.84
C ALA A 14 18.19 -63.80 4.57
N CYS A 15 19.10 -63.80 3.65
CA CYS A 15 19.04 -64.14 2.21
C CYS A 15 17.96 -63.57 1.32
N VAL A 16 18.41 -62.71 0.44
CA VAL A 16 18.39 -62.62 -1.04
C VAL A 16 17.31 -63.41 -1.77
N LEU A 17 16.47 -62.67 -2.50
CA LEU A 17 15.97 -63.07 -3.82
C LEU A 17 15.84 -61.84 -4.74
N VAL A 18 16.51 -61.97 -5.87
CA VAL A 18 16.51 -61.01 -7.00
C VAL A 18 15.18 -61.15 -7.76
N GLY A 19 14.46 -60.06 -7.90
CA GLY A 19 13.30 -59.95 -8.80
C GLY A 19 13.45 -58.71 -9.66
N VAL A 20 13.75 -58.91 -10.94
CA VAL A 20 13.73 -57.89 -11.98
C VAL A 20 12.28 -57.58 -12.29
N GLY A 21 11.84 -56.34 -12.03
CA GLY A 21 10.49 -55.86 -12.38
C GLY A 21 10.59 -54.43 -12.87
N ALA A 22 10.16 -54.26 -14.11
CA ALA A 22 10.22 -53.02 -14.90
C ALA A 22 9.57 -51.81 -14.23
N GLY A 23 10.13 -50.67 -14.50
CA GLY A 23 9.80 -49.38 -13.93
C GLY A 23 8.40 -48.87 -14.24
N LEU A 24 7.90 -48.14 -13.26
CA LEU A 24 6.95 -47.07 -13.44
C LEU A 24 7.52 -45.87 -12.69
N ALA A 25 8.04 -44.92 -13.47
CA ALA A 25 8.44 -43.65 -12.96
C ALA A 25 7.21 -42.86 -12.48
N THR A 26 6.99 -42.85 -11.17
CA THR A 26 6.10 -41.84 -10.59
C THR A 26 6.81 -40.50 -10.59
N ALA A 27 6.39 -39.62 -11.53
CA ALA A 27 6.77 -38.24 -11.54
C ALA A 27 6.39 -37.61 -10.19
N GLY A 28 7.39 -37.34 -9.37
CA GLY A 28 7.26 -36.54 -8.16
C GLY A 28 6.74 -35.18 -8.53
N GLN A 29 5.49 -34.89 -8.22
CA GLN A 29 4.97 -33.54 -8.21
C GLN A 29 5.72 -32.75 -7.14
N SER A 30 6.80 -32.09 -7.53
CA SER A 30 7.36 -30.97 -6.78
C SER A 30 6.30 -29.87 -6.75
N GLY A 31 5.50 -29.88 -5.71
CA GLY A 31 4.61 -28.80 -5.36
C GLY A 31 5.46 -27.54 -5.18
N VAL A 32 5.60 -26.75 -6.25
CA VAL A 32 6.07 -25.38 -6.17
C VAL A 32 5.10 -24.67 -5.25
N ARG A 33 5.46 -24.55 -3.96
CA ARG A 33 4.81 -23.59 -3.08
C ARG A 33 5.00 -22.22 -3.76
N LYS A 34 3.93 -21.72 -4.36
CA LYS A 34 3.84 -20.29 -4.71
C LYS A 34 4.14 -19.55 -3.40
N SER A 35 5.35 -19.05 -3.26
CA SER A 35 5.66 -18.03 -2.28
C SER A 35 4.73 -16.88 -2.67
N GLU A 36 3.68 -16.63 -1.88
CA GLU A 36 2.93 -15.38 -1.98
C GLU A 36 3.97 -14.29 -1.70
N GLY A 37 4.50 -13.73 -2.77
CA GLY A 37 5.46 -12.66 -2.71
C GLY A 37 4.86 -11.54 -1.89
N THR A 38 5.38 -11.30 -0.71
CA THR A 38 5.09 -10.08 0.05
C THR A 38 5.46 -8.94 -0.86
N ALA A 39 4.44 -8.22 -1.38
CA ALA A 39 4.67 -7.05 -2.22
C ALA A 39 5.67 -6.16 -1.49
N ALA A 40 6.79 -5.87 -2.14
CA ALA A 40 7.86 -5.09 -1.54
C ALA A 40 7.27 -3.73 -1.12
N LEU A 41 7.52 -3.33 0.12
CA LEU A 41 7.09 -2.02 0.61
C LEU A 41 7.74 -0.93 -0.23
N THR A 42 6.94 -0.08 -0.82
CA THR A 42 7.41 1.11 -1.53
C THR A 42 7.48 2.28 -0.54
N PRO A 43 8.61 2.98 -0.42
CA PRO A 43 8.70 4.19 0.40
C PRO A 43 7.63 5.21 0.01
N GLY A 44 7.08 5.91 1.00
CA GLY A 44 6.01 6.87 0.77
C GLY A 44 5.11 7.09 1.98
N ALA A 45 4.19 8.02 1.84
CA ALA A 45 3.13 8.29 2.81
C ALA A 45 1.81 7.70 2.31
N TYR A 46 1.13 6.96 3.18
CA TYR A 46 -0.10 6.25 2.88
C TYR A 46 -1.18 6.69 3.87
N PRO A 47 -2.03 7.67 3.54
CA PRO A 47 -3.13 8.09 4.39
C PRO A 47 -4.11 6.95 4.62
N ILE A 48 -4.67 6.94 5.82
CA ILE A 48 -5.65 5.99 6.28
C ILE A 48 -6.86 6.76 6.80
N LYS A 49 -8.04 6.38 6.37
CA LYS A 49 -9.30 6.79 6.97
C LYS A 49 -10.29 5.66 6.85
N THR A 50 -10.80 5.19 7.98
CA THR A 50 -11.82 4.13 8.01
C THR A 50 -12.84 4.36 9.10
N MET A 51 -14.08 4.01 8.81
CA MET A 51 -15.18 3.99 9.78
C MET A 51 -15.19 2.64 10.50
N LEU A 52 -15.41 2.68 11.82
CA LEU A 52 -15.60 1.49 12.64
C LEU A 52 -17.07 1.38 13.01
N ASN A 53 -17.61 0.17 13.00
CA ASN A 53 -18.95 -0.12 13.46
C ASN A 53 -19.08 -1.58 13.92
N THR A 54 -20.17 -1.86 14.61
CA THR A 54 -20.48 -3.19 15.14
C THR A 54 -20.76 -4.23 14.05
N LYS A 55 -21.24 -3.79 12.85
CA LYS A 55 -21.62 -4.69 11.75
C LYS A 55 -20.39 -5.35 11.11
N LEU A 56 -19.22 -4.74 11.23
CA LEU A 56 -17.96 -5.25 10.68
C LEU A 56 -17.20 -6.17 11.64
N GLU A 57 -17.60 -6.21 12.94
CA GLU A 57 -16.91 -7.02 13.95
C GLU A 57 -17.23 -8.52 13.77
N VAL A 58 -16.23 -9.36 14.08
CA VAL A 58 -16.32 -10.82 13.98
C VAL A 58 -15.64 -11.44 15.21
N PRO A 59 -16.40 -12.20 16.04
CA PRO A 59 -17.84 -12.41 15.99
C PRO A 59 -18.62 -11.12 16.27
N ARG A 60 -19.90 -11.08 15.93
CA ARG A 60 -20.76 -9.92 16.22
C ARG A 60 -20.76 -9.59 17.70
N PRO A 61 -20.62 -8.31 18.11
CA PRO A 61 -20.62 -7.93 19.50
C PRO A 61 -22.00 -8.12 20.15
N LYS A 62 -21.99 -8.32 21.46
CA LYS A 62 -23.20 -8.38 22.27
C LYS A 62 -23.63 -6.98 22.70
N GLY A 63 -24.94 -6.75 22.85
CA GLY A 63 -25.51 -5.49 23.34
C GLY A 63 -25.79 -4.50 22.20
N THR A 64 -25.28 -3.26 22.31
CA THR A 64 -25.62 -2.17 21.38
C THR A 64 -25.19 -2.41 19.95
N THR A 65 -25.99 -1.90 19.02
CA THR A 65 -25.67 -1.86 17.58
C THR A 65 -25.32 -0.45 17.10
N THR A 66 -25.31 0.54 18.00
CA THR A 66 -25.11 1.97 17.66
C THR A 66 -23.67 2.44 17.83
N ALA A 67 -22.80 1.61 18.40
CA ALA A 67 -21.39 1.95 18.58
C ALA A 67 -20.69 2.17 17.24
N THR A 68 -20.00 3.30 17.14
CA THR A 68 -19.28 3.73 15.93
C THR A 68 -17.94 4.34 16.29
N GLY A 69 -17.07 4.46 15.29
CA GLY A 69 -15.79 5.14 15.44
C GLY A 69 -15.17 5.53 14.11
N THR A 70 -14.10 6.28 14.20
CA THR A 70 -13.24 6.62 13.04
C THR A 70 -11.79 6.39 13.43
N PHE A 71 -11.06 5.68 12.57
CA PHE A 71 -9.62 5.59 12.63
C PHE A 71 -9.03 6.32 11.44
N SER A 72 -8.14 7.26 11.71
CA SER A 72 -7.46 8.06 10.68
C SER A 72 -5.98 8.16 11.01
N GLY A 73 -5.15 8.39 9.99
CA GLY A 73 -3.72 8.53 10.19
C GLY A 73 -2.93 8.45 8.90
N THR A 74 -1.63 8.29 9.05
CA THR A 74 -0.69 8.12 7.95
C THR A 74 0.30 7.01 8.28
N LEU A 75 0.38 6.02 7.40
CA LEU A 75 1.46 5.05 7.40
C LEU A 75 2.61 5.61 6.56
N LYS A 76 3.72 5.98 7.18
CA LYS A 76 4.94 6.42 6.50
C LYS A 76 5.88 5.23 6.35
N VAL A 77 6.11 4.79 5.12
CA VAL A 77 7.10 3.77 4.79
C VAL A 77 8.41 4.48 4.44
N ALA A 78 9.43 4.29 5.25
CA ALA A 78 10.76 4.90 5.05
C ALA A 78 11.67 4.00 4.22
N SER A 79 11.49 2.67 4.29
CA SER A 79 12.26 1.69 3.51
C SER A 79 11.49 0.37 3.42
N LYS A 80 12.06 -0.63 2.74
CA LYS A 80 11.48 -1.98 2.65
C LYS A 80 11.21 -2.64 4.01
N THR A 81 11.86 -2.17 5.08
CA THR A 81 11.78 -2.77 6.42
C THR A 81 11.31 -1.80 7.51
N LYS A 82 11.29 -0.49 7.24
CA LYS A 82 10.97 0.56 8.23
C LYS A 82 9.68 1.28 7.85
N ALA A 83 8.69 1.19 8.73
CA ALA A 83 7.45 1.94 8.60
C ALA A 83 7.00 2.49 9.97
N THR A 84 6.27 3.58 9.95
CA THR A 84 5.73 4.27 11.13
C THR A 84 4.28 4.64 10.85
N LEU A 85 3.40 4.36 11.81
CA LEU A 85 1.98 4.72 11.77
C LEU A 85 1.72 5.87 12.74
N THR A 86 1.37 7.03 12.23
CA THR A 86 0.76 8.11 13.02
C THR A 86 -0.76 7.96 12.91
N TRP A 87 -1.47 7.99 14.05
CA TRP A 87 -2.88 7.64 14.07
C TRP A 87 -3.70 8.50 15.04
N LYS A 88 -5.00 8.58 14.78
CA LYS A 88 -6.03 9.12 15.67
C LYS A 88 -7.25 8.20 15.65
N LEU A 89 -7.82 7.93 16.82
CA LEU A 89 -8.99 7.07 17.00
C LEU A 89 -10.08 7.84 17.75
N THR A 90 -11.27 7.93 17.17
CA THR A 90 -12.46 8.44 17.82
C THR A 90 -13.53 7.35 17.86
N PHE A 91 -14.34 7.34 18.89
CA PHE A 91 -15.47 6.41 19.02
C PHE A 91 -16.55 7.00 19.96
N ALA A 92 -17.77 6.49 19.79
CA ALA A 92 -18.93 6.86 20.57
C ALA A 92 -19.87 5.65 20.74
N HIS A 93 -20.74 5.73 21.75
CA HIS A 93 -21.82 4.76 22.02
C HIS A 93 -21.36 3.32 22.27
N LEU A 94 -20.14 3.14 22.81
CA LEU A 94 -19.66 1.84 23.26
C LEU A 94 -20.46 1.35 24.47
N THR A 95 -20.55 0.03 24.66
CA THR A 95 -21.22 -0.60 25.81
C THR A 95 -20.54 -0.35 27.16
N GLY A 96 -19.37 0.29 27.15
CA GLY A 96 -18.61 0.64 28.35
C GLY A 96 -17.25 1.27 27.97
N PRO A 97 -16.39 1.50 28.99
CA PRO A 97 -15.05 2.03 28.74
C PRO A 97 -14.27 1.17 27.74
N ALA A 98 -13.58 1.83 26.80
CA ALA A 98 -12.69 1.14 25.88
C ALA A 98 -11.43 0.67 26.60
N LEU A 99 -11.27 -0.62 26.74
CA LEU A 99 -10.15 -1.23 27.44
C LEU A 99 -8.89 -1.30 26.58
N ALA A 100 -9.06 -1.52 25.27
CA ALA A 100 -7.95 -1.60 24.33
C ALA A 100 -8.40 -1.28 22.90
N ALA A 101 -7.44 -0.90 22.06
CA ALA A 101 -7.60 -0.85 20.62
C ALA A 101 -6.32 -1.32 19.93
N HIS A 102 -6.48 -2.08 18.87
CA HIS A 102 -5.36 -2.70 18.14
C HIS A 102 -5.57 -2.64 16.64
N VAL A 103 -4.46 -2.72 15.89
CA VAL A 103 -4.48 -3.14 14.49
C VAL A 103 -4.16 -4.63 14.42
N HIS A 104 -4.96 -5.37 13.68
CA HIS A 104 -4.83 -6.80 13.46
C HIS A 104 -4.54 -7.12 12.00
N LEU A 105 -3.87 -8.25 11.74
CA LEU A 105 -3.86 -8.86 10.41
C LEU A 105 -5.18 -9.59 10.18
N GLY A 106 -5.77 -9.43 9.01
CA GLY A 106 -6.98 -10.15 8.62
C GLY A 106 -7.66 -9.47 7.45
N ALA A 107 -8.06 -10.24 6.47
CA ALA A 107 -8.94 -9.79 5.40
C ALA A 107 -10.32 -9.39 5.97
N PRO A 108 -11.15 -8.64 5.23
CA PRO A 108 -12.52 -8.35 5.64
C PRO A 108 -13.27 -9.62 6.04
N GLY A 109 -13.94 -9.59 7.20
CA GLY A 109 -14.68 -10.74 7.77
C GLY A 109 -13.82 -11.86 8.40
N LYS A 110 -12.49 -11.71 8.45
CA LYS A 110 -11.59 -12.69 9.09
C LYS A 110 -11.00 -12.13 10.37
N VAL A 111 -10.88 -12.99 11.39
CA VAL A 111 -10.16 -12.70 12.62
C VAL A 111 -8.67 -12.94 12.41
N GLY A 112 -7.82 -12.15 13.05
CA GLY A 112 -6.38 -12.32 12.95
C GLY A 112 -5.63 -11.78 14.15
N LYS A 113 -4.32 -11.99 14.17
CA LYS A 113 -3.45 -11.61 15.29
C LYS A 113 -3.24 -10.09 15.37
N VAL A 114 -3.05 -9.59 16.58
CA VAL A 114 -2.62 -8.20 16.85
C VAL A 114 -1.23 -7.98 16.24
N VAL A 115 -1.06 -6.86 15.54
CA VAL A 115 0.23 -6.45 14.98
C VAL A 115 0.66 -5.05 15.37
N VAL A 116 -0.29 -4.18 15.81
CA VAL A 116 0.04 -2.87 16.37
C VAL A 116 -0.89 -2.61 17.57
N PRO A 117 -0.38 -2.62 18.80
CA PRO A 117 -1.13 -2.12 19.95
C PRO A 117 -1.20 -0.59 19.87
N LEU A 118 -2.42 -0.05 19.87
CA LEU A 118 -2.66 1.38 19.77
C LEU A 118 -2.75 2.02 21.18
N CYS A 119 -3.70 1.58 21.97
CA CYS A 119 -3.92 2.07 23.34
C CYS A 119 -4.59 1.02 24.24
N GLY A 120 -4.37 1.17 25.56
CA GLY A 120 -5.03 0.43 26.62
C GLY A 120 -4.71 1.05 27.98
N PRO A 121 -5.70 1.63 28.71
CA PRO A 121 -7.06 1.95 28.26
C PRO A 121 -7.09 3.04 27.18
N CYS A 122 -8.20 3.09 26.44
CA CYS A 122 -8.37 4.04 25.35
C CYS A 122 -9.36 5.14 25.72
N ARG A 123 -9.12 6.36 25.20
CA ARG A 123 -10.07 7.48 25.23
C ARG A 123 -10.36 7.92 23.79
N SER A 124 -11.62 8.27 23.52
CA SER A 124 -12.01 8.83 22.22
C SER A 124 -11.21 10.13 21.94
N GLY A 125 -10.75 10.29 20.71
CA GLY A 125 -9.88 11.40 20.32
C GLY A 125 -8.37 11.15 20.52
N ARG A 126 -7.98 10.01 21.14
CA ARG A 126 -6.58 9.67 21.34
C ARG A 126 -5.87 9.40 20.00
N GLY A 127 -4.62 9.83 19.93
CA GLY A 127 -3.71 9.55 18.85
C GLY A 127 -2.32 9.19 19.34
N GLY A 128 -1.43 8.88 18.42
CA GLY A 128 -0.04 8.55 18.72
C GLY A 128 0.73 8.12 17.48
N THR A 129 1.97 7.71 17.71
CA THR A 129 2.87 7.18 16.68
C THR A 129 3.42 5.83 17.12
N LYS A 130 3.45 4.87 16.21
CA LYS A 130 3.93 3.50 16.43
C LYS A 130 4.84 3.07 15.30
N ALA A 131 5.95 2.41 15.65
CA ALA A 131 6.70 1.64 14.66
C ALA A 131 5.86 0.45 14.18
N VAL A 132 5.95 0.14 12.89
CA VAL A 132 5.16 -0.90 12.25
C VAL A 132 6.09 -1.83 11.48
N SER A 133 5.91 -3.14 11.68
CA SER A 133 6.68 -4.13 10.91
C SER A 133 6.33 -4.08 9.41
N ALA A 134 7.25 -4.51 8.57
CA ALA A 134 7.03 -4.58 7.12
C ALA A 134 5.78 -5.40 6.75
N VAL A 135 5.55 -6.52 7.45
CA VAL A 135 4.38 -7.38 7.24
C VAL A 135 3.07 -6.63 7.56
N ALA A 136 3.03 -5.92 8.68
CA ALA A 136 1.84 -5.15 9.07
C ALA A 136 1.61 -3.97 8.12
N ALA A 137 2.67 -3.28 7.69
CA ALA A 137 2.59 -2.19 6.72
C ALA A 137 2.06 -2.68 5.36
N ALA A 138 2.60 -3.78 4.85
CA ALA A 138 2.13 -4.40 3.61
C ALA A 138 0.65 -4.82 3.69
N ALA A 139 0.24 -5.40 4.83
CA ALA A 139 -1.15 -5.77 5.05
C ALA A 139 -2.10 -4.55 5.09
N MET A 140 -1.68 -3.45 5.73
CA MET A 140 -2.45 -2.20 5.72
C MET A 140 -2.61 -1.64 4.30
N ILE A 141 -1.56 -1.65 3.50
CA ILE A 141 -1.60 -1.20 2.10
C ILE A 141 -2.51 -2.11 1.26
N ALA A 142 -2.44 -3.42 1.46
CA ALA A 142 -3.24 -4.39 0.74
C ALA A 142 -4.72 -4.44 1.19
N GLY A 143 -5.12 -3.74 2.27
CA GLY A 143 -6.45 -3.86 2.85
C GLY A 143 -6.70 -5.19 3.57
N LYS A 144 -5.62 -5.87 3.98
CA LYS A 144 -5.61 -7.13 4.75
C LYS A 144 -5.29 -6.88 6.24
N ALA A 145 -5.66 -5.70 6.75
CA ALA A 145 -5.59 -5.33 8.16
C ALA A 145 -6.90 -4.68 8.60
N TYR A 146 -7.15 -4.71 9.89
CA TYR A 146 -8.28 -4.02 10.48
C TYR A 146 -7.92 -3.43 11.83
N VAL A 147 -8.63 -2.39 12.25
CA VAL A 147 -8.58 -1.85 13.59
C VAL A 147 -9.88 -2.20 14.31
N ASN A 148 -9.77 -2.54 15.60
CA ASN A 148 -10.94 -2.69 16.46
C ASN A 148 -10.73 -2.07 17.85
N VAL A 149 -11.85 -1.89 18.56
CA VAL A 149 -11.91 -1.38 19.92
C VAL A 149 -12.60 -2.41 20.79
N HIS A 150 -12.04 -2.67 21.97
CA HIS A 150 -12.50 -3.69 22.91
C HIS A 150 -13.09 -3.04 24.15
N THR A 151 -14.18 -3.63 24.69
CA THR A 151 -14.78 -3.28 25.97
C THR A 151 -14.87 -4.52 26.86
N LYS A 152 -15.25 -4.33 28.13
CA LYS A 152 -15.50 -5.47 29.04
C LYS A 152 -16.62 -6.37 28.54
N ALA A 153 -17.68 -5.80 27.96
CA ALA A 153 -18.79 -6.58 27.39
C ALA A 153 -18.41 -7.30 26.08
N ASN A 154 -17.47 -6.74 25.34
CA ASN A 154 -17.03 -7.27 24.04
C ASN A 154 -15.50 -7.39 24.00
N PRO A 155 -14.91 -8.36 24.71
CA PRO A 155 -13.45 -8.53 24.78
C PRO A 155 -12.84 -8.98 23.46
N GLY A 156 -13.60 -9.58 22.56
CA GLY A 156 -13.17 -9.91 21.18
C GLY A 156 -13.16 -8.72 20.23
N GLY A 157 -13.81 -7.62 20.60
CA GLY A 157 -13.99 -6.40 19.82
C GLY A 157 -15.45 -5.96 19.77
N GLU A 158 -15.69 -4.66 19.84
CA GLU A 158 -17.04 -4.09 19.78
C GLU A 158 -17.29 -3.36 18.46
N ILE A 159 -16.33 -2.59 18.00
CA ILE A 159 -16.39 -1.94 16.70
C ILE A 159 -15.12 -2.23 15.91
N ARG A 160 -15.26 -2.43 14.62
CA ARG A 160 -14.18 -2.77 13.70
C ARG A 160 -14.25 -1.98 12.39
N GLY A 161 -13.10 -1.68 11.81
CA GLY A 161 -12.98 -1.09 10.48
C GLY A 161 -11.79 -1.66 9.73
N THR A 162 -11.96 -1.96 8.43
CA THR A 162 -10.86 -2.42 7.59
C THR A 162 -9.88 -1.27 7.35
N VAL A 163 -8.60 -1.51 7.61
CA VAL A 163 -7.53 -0.56 7.31
C VAL A 163 -7.05 -0.80 5.89
N LYS A 164 -7.23 0.19 5.04
CA LYS A 164 -6.67 0.23 3.69
C LYS A 164 -5.90 1.53 3.51
N ALA A 165 -4.60 1.45 3.69
CA ALA A 165 -3.69 2.56 3.46
C ALA A 165 -3.51 2.71 1.93
N LYS A 166 -3.99 3.79 1.38
CA LYS A 166 -3.80 4.08 -0.05
C LYS A 166 -2.49 4.83 -0.22
N ALA A 167 -1.72 4.52 -1.28
CA ALA A 167 -0.62 5.40 -1.64
C ALA A 167 -1.18 6.82 -1.79
N SER A 168 -0.64 7.74 -1.01
CA SER A 168 -0.91 9.15 -1.26
C SER A 168 -0.04 9.54 -2.45
N ASN A 169 -0.65 9.98 -3.51
CA ASN A 169 0.08 10.69 -4.55
C ASN A 169 0.58 12.06 -4.03
N THR A 170 0.45 12.30 -2.74
CA THR A 170 0.72 13.57 -2.03
C THR A 170 1.84 13.42 -1.03
N SER A 171 3.00 12.90 -1.39
CA SER A 171 4.19 13.18 -0.58
C SER A 171 4.63 14.63 -0.82
N GLY A 172 3.90 15.57 -0.20
CA GLY A 172 4.24 17.00 -0.30
C GLY A 172 3.82 17.70 -1.60
N ASN A 173 3.09 17.03 -2.51
CA ASN A 173 2.63 17.64 -3.75
C ASN A 173 1.47 18.61 -3.47
N PRO A 174 1.67 19.93 -3.58
CA PRO A 174 0.63 20.93 -3.30
C PRO A 174 -0.53 20.89 -4.30
N TYR A 175 -0.37 20.22 -5.42
CA TYR A 175 -1.35 20.12 -6.52
C TYR A 175 -2.19 18.84 -6.47
N ALA A 176 -2.01 17.98 -5.48
CA ALA A 176 -2.60 16.64 -5.43
C ALA A 176 -4.13 16.58 -5.57
N ASN A 177 -4.82 17.62 -5.15
CA ASN A 177 -6.28 17.72 -5.20
C ASN A 177 -6.80 18.47 -6.43
N ILE A 178 -5.90 18.87 -7.34
CA ILE A 178 -6.30 19.59 -8.55
C ILE A 178 -6.79 18.58 -9.58
N THR A 179 -7.94 18.88 -10.18
CA THR A 179 -8.47 18.19 -11.35
C THR A 179 -8.49 19.13 -12.53
N VAL A 180 -8.06 18.66 -13.68
CA VAL A 180 -8.01 19.43 -14.93
C VAL A 180 -9.07 18.88 -15.89
N ALA A 181 -10.00 19.73 -16.31
CA ALA A 181 -10.97 19.39 -17.34
C ALA A 181 -10.25 19.24 -18.71
N VAL A 182 -10.73 18.29 -19.52
CA VAL A 182 -10.27 18.12 -20.90
C VAL A 182 -11.34 18.68 -21.83
N THR A 183 -11.21 19.95 -22.17
CA THR A 183 -12.08 20.62 -23.14
C THR A 183 -11.30 20.92 -24.42
N PRO A 184 -11.93 20.97 -25.62
CA PRO A 184 -11.22 21.28 -26.86
C PRO A 184 -10.43 22.59 -26.78
N ALA A 185 -10.99 23.62 -26.17
CA ALA A 185 -10.33 24.92 -26.01
C ALA A 185 -9.08 24.82 -25.11
N LEU A 186 -9.18 24.09 -23.97
CA LEU A 186 -8.06 23.96 -23.05
C LEU A 186 -6.95 23.05 -23.63
N VAL A 187 -7.32 22.04 -24.40
CA VAL A 187 -6.38 21.19 -25.13
C VAL A 187 -5.64 21.97 -26.20
N ALA A 188 -6.33 22.78 -27.00
CA ALA A 188 -5.71 23.65 -28.01
C ALA A 188 -4.76 24.67 -27.36
N GLN A 189 -5.15 25.29 -26.26
CA GLN A 189 -4.30 26.18 -25.49
C GLN A 189 -3.07 25.45 -24.94
N GLY A 190 -3.25 24.24 -24.39
CA GLY A 190 -2.16 23.43 -23.88
C GLY A 190 -1.16 23.01 -24.95
N LYS A 191 -1.65 22.69 -26.16
CA LYS A 191 -0.80 22.39 -27.32
C LYS A 191 0.05 23.61 -27.70
N ALA A 192 -0.58 24.78 -27.88
CA ALA A 192 0.14 26.01 -28.20
C ALA A 192 1.19 26.40 -27.15
N LEU A 193 0.88 26.15 -25.86
CA LEU A 193 1.83 26.37 -24.77
C LEU A 193 2.97 25.36 -24.79
N SER A 194 2.70 24.08 -25.10
CA SER A 194 3.74 23.07 -25.20
C SER A 194 4.73 23.38 -26.35
N GLU A 195 4.24 23.87 -27.46
CA GLU A 195 5.07 24.35 -28.58
C GLU A 195 5.90 25.58 -28.14
N ARG A 196 5.26 26.56 -27.50
CA ARG A 196 5.94 27.77 -27.00
C ARG A 196 7.06 27.47 -26.01
N TYR A 197 6.86 26.51 -25.10
CA TYR A 197 7.85 26.12 -24.11
C TYR A 197 8.82 25.03 -24.59
N GLY A 198 8.65 24.56 -25.83
CA GLY A 198 9.53 23.54 -26.43
C GLY A 198 9.43 22.17 -25.77
N CYS A 199 8.28 21.83 -25.17
CA CYS A 199 8.13 20.58 -24.41
C CYS A 199 8.38 19.34 -25.26
N GLU A 200 7.94 19.36 -26.51
CA GLU A 200 8.02 18.21 -27.45
C GLU A 200 9.44 17.94 -27.98
N ALA A 201 10.39 18.87 -27.73
CA ALA A 201 11.80 18.61 -28.00
C ALA A 201 12.37 17.46 -27.11
N CYS A 202 11.77 17.28 -25.94
CA CYS A 202 12.18 16.25 -24.97
C CYS A 202 11.12 15.17 -24.76
N HIS A 203 9.83 15.48 -24.97
CA HIS A 203 8.70 14.57 -24.71
C HIS A 203 8.05 14.13 -26.02
N THR A 204 8.09 12.84 -26.32
CA THR A 204 7.43 12.32 -27.51
C THR A 204 5.92 12.13 -27.32
N LEU A 205 5.17 12.13 -28.43
CA LEU A 205 3.74 11.88 -28.47
C LEU A 205 3.40 10.48 -29.03
N ASN A 206 4.40 9.74 -29.52
CA ASN A 206 4.25 8.47 -30.23
C ASN A 206 4.58 7.24 -29.36
N GLY A 207 5.11 7.43 -28.17
CA GLY A 207 5.50 6.34 -27.27
C GLY A 207 6.99 6.03 -27.27
N GLU A 208 7.78 6.64 -28.14
CA GLU A 208 9.21 6.43 -28.20
C GLU A 208 9.94 7.08 -27.03
N LYS A 209 11.09 6.50 -26.66
CA LYS A 209 11.95 7.05 -25.61
C LYS A 209 12.70 8.28 -26.14
N SER A 210 12.77 9.33 -25.32
CA SER A 210 13.53 10.54 -25.59
C SER A 210 14.21 11.05 -24.31
N THR A 211 14.63 12.30 -24.29
CA THR A 211 15.23 12.98 -23.12
C THR A 211 14.27 13.05 -21.92
N GLY A 212 12.97 13.16 -22.20
CA GLY A 212 11.90 13.09 -21.23
C GLY A 212 10.94 11.92 -21.49
N PRO A 213 10.07 11.55 -20.53
CA PRO A 213 9.09 10.51 -20.73
C PRO A 213 8.07 10.87 -21.80
N THR A 214 7.67 9.88 -22.61
CA THR A 214 6.61 10.08 -23.60
C THR A 214 5.28 10.48 -22.95
N TRP A 215 4.55 11.39 -23.59
CA TRP A 215 3.21 11.78 -23.17
C TRP A 215 2.11 10.80 -23.62
N LYS A 216 2.43 9.91 -24.59
CA LYS A 216 1.47 8.90 -25.06
C LYS A 216 1.00 8.02 -23.91
N GLY A 217 -0.30 8.10 -23.60
CA GLY A 217 -0.93 7.34 -22.54
C GLY A 217 -0.34 7.60 -21.12
N LEU A 218 0.31 8.74 -20.91
CA LEU A 218 0.94 9.06 -19.63
C LEU A 218 -0.09 9.33 -18.55
N ALA A 219 -1.12 10.12 -18.84
CA ALA A 219 -2.13 10.49 -17.87
C ALA A 219 -2.86 9.27 -17.30
N GLY A 220 -2.86 9.14 -15.99
CA GLY A 220 -3.45 8.01 -15.28
C GLY A 220 -2.62 6.73 -15.25
N ARG A 221 -1.47 6.67 -15.90
CA ARG A 221 -0.53 5.54 -15.86
C ARG A 221 0.21 5.49 -14.50
N ASN A 222 0.67 4.30 -14.12
CA ASN A 222 1.62 4.15 -13.03
C ASN A 222 3.03 4.51 -13.52
N VAL A 223 3.70 5.39 -12.82
CA VAL A 223 5.06 5.86 -13.10
C VAL A 223 5.97 5.42 -11.95
N ARG A 224 7.09 4.78 -12.28
CA ARG A 224 8.13 4.47 -11.31
C ARG A 224 9.10 5.64 -11.22
N LEU A 225 9.41 6.04 -9.98
CA LEU A 225 10.35 7.12 -9.70
C LEU A 225 11.75 6.55 -9.39
N THR A 226 12.78 7.37 -9.51
CA THR A 226 14.17 7.03 -9.15
C THR A 226 14.32 6.61 -7.69
N THR A 227 13.40 7.01 -6.82
CA THR A 227 13.30 6.54 -5.44
C THR A 227 12.80 5.10 -5.30
N GLY A 228 12.40 4.46 -6.42
CA GLY A 228 11.74 3.16 -6.46
C GLY A 228 10.24 3.22 -6.14
N GLN A 229 9.70 4.38 -5.79
CA GLN A 229 8.28 4.57 -5.56
C GLN A 229 7.50 4.50 -6.87
N VAL A 230 6.30 3.91 -6.83
CA VAL A 230 5.37 3.93 -7.96
C VAL A 230 4.23 4.89 -7.62
N VAL A 231 4.07 5.90 -8.44
CA VAL A 231 3.01 6.92 -8.33
C VAL A 231 2.07 6.83 -9.53
N ARG A 232 0.83 7.25 -9.34
CA ARG A 232 -0.11 7.40 -10.46
C ARG A 232 0.04 8.80 -11.07
N ALA A 233 0.17 8.89 -12.38
CA ALA A 233 0.23 10.16 -13.11
C ALA A 233 -1.14 10.85 -13.12
N THR A 234 -1.57 11.32 -11.93
CA THR A 234 -2.77 12.15 -11.74
C THR A 234 -2.56 13.55 -12.28
N ASP A 235 -3.63 14.33 -12.40
CA ASP A 235 -3.52 15.73 -12.80
C ASP A 235 -2.57 16.51 -11.89
N GLY A 236 -2.65 16.29 -10.58
CA GLY A 236 -1.75 16.92 -9.62
C GLY A 236 -0.30 16.48 -9.78
N TYR A 237 -0.04 15.20 -10.08
CA TYR A 237 1.31 14.73 -10.39
C TYR A 237 1.86 15.43 -11.64
N LEU A 238 1.06 15.49 -12.72
CA LEU A 238 1.48 16.11 -13.97
C LEU A 238 1.74 17.61 -13.80
N ILE A 239 0.92 18.31 -13.00
CA ILE A 239 1.16 19.73 -12.65
C ILE A 239 2.47 19.85 -11.86
N SER A 240 2.68 18.99 -10.84
CA SER A 240 3.92 18.99 -10.06
C SER A 240 5.15 18.75 -10.92
N ALA A 241 5.07 17.83 -11.87
CA ALA A 241 6.16 17.54 -12.79
C ALA A 241 6.50 18.72 -13.72
N ILE A 242 5.56 19.64 -13.95
CA ILE A 242 5.79 20.87 -14.70
C ILE A 242 6.31 21.99 -13.80
N GLU A 243 5.67 22.21 -12.64
CA GLU A 243 5.99 23.33 -11.74
C GLU A 243 7.24 23.08 -10.88
N GLN A 244 7.50 21.81 -10.57
CA GLN A 244 8.59 21.35 -9.70
C GLN A 244 9.25 20.10 -10.29
N PRO A 245 9.87 20.17 -11.47
CA PRO A 245 10.29 19.00 -12.25
C PRO A 245 11.31 18.11 -11.53
N ASP A 246 12.06 18.64 -10.58
CA ASP A 246 13.05 17.88 -9.81
C ASP A 246 12.49 17.27 -8.51
N ALA A 247 11.23 17.50 -8.17
CA ALA A 247 10.62 16.96 -6.96
C ALA A 247 10.41 15.44 -7.02
N GLU A 248 10.04 14.92 -8.20
CA GLU A 248 9.75 13.49 -8.43
C GLU A 248 10.29 13.07 -9.80
N ILE A 249 11.49 12.47 -9.82
CA ILE A 249 12.16 12.07 -11.07
C ILE A 249 11.69 10.68 -11.49
N THR A 250 11.20 10.55 -12.71
CA THR A 250 10.84 9.27 -13.32
C THR A 250 12.09 8.38 -13.51
N GLU A 251 11.99 7.09 -13.17
CA GLU A 251 13.08 6.13 -13.35
C GLU A 251 13.57 6.10 -14.83
N GLY A 252 14.89 6.13 -15.00
CA GLY A 252 15.54 6.19 -16.32
C GLY A 252 15.69 7.60 -16.89
N TYR A 253 15.38 8.65 -16.10
CA TYR A 253 15.59 10.05 -16.45
C TYR A 253 16.41 10.76 -15.36
N SER A 254 17.00 11.92 -15.69
CA SER A 254 17.88 12.68 -14.81
C SER A 254 17.21 13.96 -14.31
N SER A 255 17.54 14.36 -13.06
CA SER A 255 17.16 15.67 -12.53
C SER A 255 17.90 16.82 -13.21
N GLY A 256 17.38 18.02 -13.08
CA GLY A 256 18.02 19.25 -13.57
C GLY A 256 17.81 19.55 -15.06
N ILE A 257 17.41 18.57 -15.87
CA ILE A 257 17.24 18.77 -17.32
C ILE A 257 16.03 19.64 -17.60
N MET A 258 14.87 19.23 -17.12
CA MET A 258 13.62 19.95 -17.38
C MET A 258 13.57 21.30 -16.66
N SER A 259 14.00 21.39 -15.39
CA SER A 259 14.04 22.64 -14.62
C SER A 259 14.91 23.71 -15.25
N THR A 260 15.99 23.30 -15.93
CA THR A 260 16.88 24.24 -16.64
C THR A 260 16.28 24.69 -17.97
N ALA A 261 15.50 23.80 -18.64
CA ALA A 261 14.98 24.06 -19.99
C ALA A 261 13.75 24.95 -20.04
N ILE A 262 12.82 24.84 -19.07
CA ILE A 262 11.48 25.43 -19.20
C ILE A 262 11.23 26.69 -18.33
N GLY A 263 12.10 26.97 -17.37
CA GLY A 263 11.87 28.09 -16.43
C GLY A 263 10.59 27.91 -15.60
N ASN A 264 10.02 29.01 -15.13
CA ASN A 264 8.81 29.01 -14.30
C ASN A 264 7.55 29.12 -15.19
N ILE A 265 6.70 28.10 -15.20
CA ILE A 265 5.43 28.07 -15.93
C ILE A 265 4.29 28.35 -14.94
N PRO A 266 3.45 29.39 -15.15
CA PRO A 266 2.34 29.69 -14.25
C PRO A 266 1.32 28.53 -14.16
N LEU A 267 0.76 28.27 -12.98
CA LEU A 267 -0.17 27.17 -12.72
C LEU A 267 -1.34 27.08 -13.73
N ALA A 268 -1.88 28.22 -14.16
CA ALA A 268 -2.95 28.24 -15.16
C ALA A 268 -2.49 27.64 -16.51
N GLN A 269 -1.24 27.93 -16.91
CA GLN A 269 -0.65 27.40 -18.13
C GLN A 269 -0.24 25.92 -17.97
N ALA A 270 0.29 25.54 -16.81
CA ALA A 270 0.55 24.15 -16.49
C ALA A 270 -0.73 23.30 -16.55
N LYS A 271 -1.86 23.80 -16.07
CA LYS A 271 -3.17 23.12 -16.23
C LYS A 271 -3.57 22.92 -17.68
N ALA A 272 -3.34 23.91 -18.55
CA ALA A 272 -3.65 23.77 -19.97
C ALA A 272 -2.74 22.72 -20.63
N ILE A 273 -1.44 22.73 -20.33
CA ILE A 273 -0.50 21.70 -20.81
C ILE A 273 -0.93 20.30 -20.32
N VAL A 274 -1.35 20.17 -19.07
CA VAL A 274 -1.88 18.89 -18.54
C VAL A 274 -3.14 18.44 -19.29
N ALA A 275 -4.04 19.34 -19.67
CA ALA A 275 -5.19 19.00 -20.50
C ALA A 275 -4.74 18.43 -21.87
N TYR A 276 -3.70 19.02 -22.48
CA TYR A 276 -3.12 18.50 -23.71
C TYR A 276 -2.47 17.13 -23.51
N ILE A 277 -1.65 16.94 -22.47
CA ILE A 277 -1.07 15.62 -22.12
C ILE A 277 -2.16 14.55 -21.97
N LYS A 278 -3.28 14.88 -21.34
CA LYS A 278 -4.43 13.97 -21.17
C LYS A 278 -5.12 13.59 -22.47
N SER A 279 -4.98 14.39 -23.52
CA SER A 279 -5.56 14.12 -24.84
C SER A 279 -4.68 13.20 -25.70
N VAL A 280 -3.40 13.04 -25.37
CA VAL A 280 -2.44 12.17 -26.09
C VAL A 280 -2.66 10.72 -25.66
N LYS A 281 -3.21 9.90 -26.55
CA LYS A 281 -3.62 8.51 -26.35
C LYS A 281 -2.57 7.53 -26.89
#